data_f0df3aa4976e5896b64217eefcc6e80f
#
_entry.id   f0df3aa4976e5896b64217eefcc6e80f
#
_cell.length_a   1.000
_cell.length_b   1.000
_cell.length_c   1.000
_cell.angle_alpha   90.00
_cell.angle_beta   90.00
_cell.angle_gamma   90.00
#
_symmetry.space_group_name_H-M   'P 1'
#
loop_
_entity.id
_entity.type
_entity.pdbx_description
1 polymer ?
#
loop_
_entity_poly.entity_id
_entity_poly.type
_entity_poly.pdbx_seq_one_letter_code
_entity_poly.pdbx_strand_id
1 'polypeptide(L)'
;MLAYRFRLYPSREQEKTLLEILEACRFVYNKVLEWVNGGESNLFELKRRLPKLKEENPWLRKAYSQSLQNEVFRVFKNLRVLSALKRNGRKVGRLRFKGAGWFKSFVYPQSGFKLENGKLILSKVGGIHIRLHREIVGRVKGVIVKRERSGKWFAIFQVEDEPEPLPRTGRVIGIDVGVKHFLTDSEGWQIENPRFYERTIERIRRRQKKLSKKEKGSKNREKARVKLAKAYEKLVNQRDDFLHKLSRFYINNYHLIAVERLNISGMVRNHHLGGKILDASWGKFLRMLSYKAERAGRRVVEVNPRGTSQNVPDGFDRDYVAACRILSLGLGRPELTPVEMGPPRELVSVPASTVVESGSPHPFTVG
;
A
#
# COMPACT_ATOMS: atom_id res chain seq x y z
N MET A 1 -10.33 6.01 -9.11
CA MET A 1 -10.50 6.53 -7.72
C MET A 1 -9.16 6.57 -7.00
N LEU A 2 -8.87 7.65 -6.29
CA LEU A 2 -7.68 7.83 -5.44
C LEU A 2 -8.00 7.69 -3.96
N ALA A 3 -6.95 7.42 -3.17
CA ALA A 3 -7.02 7.41 -1.73
C ALA A 3 -5.99 8.39 -1.15
N TYR A 4 -6.48 9.47 -0.53
CA TYR A 4 -5.66 10.44 0.18
C TYR A 4 -5.66 10.11 1.67
N ARG A 5 -4.49 9.80 2.24
CA ARG A 5 -4.36 9.42 3.64
C ARG A 5 -3.72 10.56 4.44
N PHE A 6 -4.45 11.04 5.46
CA PHE A 6 -4.01 12.10 6.34
C PHE A 6 -4.04 11.68 7.81
N ARG A 7 -3.17 12.26 8.61
CA ARG A 7 -3.10 12.01 10.05
C ARG A 7 -4.20 12.78 10.78
N LEU A 8 -4.94 12.09 11.68
CA LEU A 8 -5.90 12.68 12.60
C LEU A 8 -5.30 12.75 14.01
N TYR A 9 -5.66 13.81 14.74
CA TYR A 9 -5.26 14.07 16.12
C TYR A 9 -6.50 14.27 16.99
N PRO A 10 -7.22 13.19 17.34
CA PRO A 10 -8.38 13.28 18.21
C PRO A 10 -7.96 13.62 19.63
N SER A 11 -8.80 14.39 20.37
CA SER A 11 -8.71 14.55 21.82
C SER A 11 -8.98 13.20 22.52
N ARG A 12 -8.77 13.14 23.84
CA ARG A 12 -9.05 11.93 24.61
C ARG A 12 -10.54 11.52 24.55
N GLU A 13 -11.43 12.50 24.60
CA GLU A 13 -12.89 12.28 24.49
C GLU A 13 -13.27 11.82 23.10
N GLN A 14 -12.74 12.50 22.06
CA GLN A 14 -12.95 12.09 20.68
C GLN A 14 -12.39 10.69 20.40
N GLU A 15 -11.22 10.35 20.93
CA GLU A 15 -10.67 8.99 20.79
C GLU A 15 -11.58 7.95 21.44
N LYS A 16 -12.17 8.24 22.63
CA LYS A 16 -13.15 7.37 23.28
C LYS A 16 -14.36 7.16 22.38
N THR A 17 -14.94 8.22 21.85
CA THR A 17 -16.09 8.16 20.91
C THR A 17 -15.73 7.36 19.65
N LEU A 18 -14.57 7.58 19.06
CA LEU A 18 -14.12 6.82 17.89
C LEU A 18 -13.96 5.32 18.18
N LEU A 19 -13.53 4.96 19.38
CA LEU A 19 -13.43 3.56 19.83
C LEU A 19 -14.83 2.95 20.03
N GLU A 20 -15.76 3.69 20.58
CA GLU A 20 -17.18 3.26 20.73
C GLU A 20 -17.82 3.03 19.35
N ILE A 21 -17.56 3.90 18.36
CA ILE A 21 -18.03 3.73 16.98
C ILE A 21 -17.38 2.48 16.33
N LEU A 22 -16.09 2.25 16.54
CA LEU A 22 -15.44 1.02 16.05
C LEU A 22 -16.08 -0.23 16.62
N GLU A 23 -16.44 -0.22 17.91
CA GLU A 23 -17.09 -1.33 18.57
C GLU A 23 -18.51 -1.54 18.05
N ALA A 24 -19.29 -0.46 17.82
CA ALA A 24 -20.59 -0.52 17.20
C ALA A 24 -20.54 -1.12 15.79
N CYS A 25 -19.59 -0.68 14.97
CA CYS A 25 -19.37 -1.24 13.63
C CYS A 25 -18.94 -2.71 13.69
N ARG A 26 -18.08 -3.09 14.65
CA ARG A 26 -17.69 -4.48 14.88
C ARG A 26 -18.88 -5.37 15.26
N PHE A 27 -19.69 -4.90 16.18
CA PHE A 27 -20.89 -5.62 16.62
C PHE A 27 -21.84 -5.84 15.44
N VAL A 28 -22.16 -4.79 14.69
CA VAL A 28 -23.04 -4.90 13.50
C VAL A 28 -22.44 -5.83 12.46
N TYR A 29 -21.13 -5.73 12.17
CA TYR A 29 -20.45 -6.65 11.25
C TYR A 29 -20.63 -8.12 11.67
N ASN A 30 -20.44 -8.42 12.97
CA ASN A 30 -20.56 -9.77 13.49
C ASN A 30 -22.02 -10.25 13.45
N LYS A 31 -22.99 -9.38 13.80
CA LYS A 31 -24.41 -9.72 13.75
C LYS A 31 -24.90 -10.01 12.34
N VAL A 32 -24.46 -9.19 11.37
CA VAL A 32 -24.73 -9.45 9.95
C VAL A 32 -24.09 -10.75 9.49
N LEU A 33 -22.88 -11.07 9.92
CA LEU A 33 -22.22 -12.33 9.57
C LEU A 33 -22.93 -13.53 10.20
N GLU A 34 -23.49 -13.40 11.42
CA GLU A 34 -24.33 -14.39 12.05
C GLU A 34 -25.60 -14.66 11.23
N TRP A 35 -26.31 -13.63 10.81
CA TRP A 35 -27.50 -13.77 9.96
C TRP A 35 -27.19 -14.45 8.62
N VAL A 36 -26.08 -14.05 7.98
CA VAL A 36 -25.63 -14.68 6.73
C VAL A 36 -25.27 -16.16 6.92
N ASN A 37 -24.62 -16.51 8.02
CA ASN A 37 -24.31 -17.90 8.35
C ASN A 37 -25.59 -18.71 8.66
N GLY A 38 -26.66 -18.06 9.12
CA GLY A 38 -28.00 -18.62 9.31
C GLY A 38 -28.83 -18.76 8.02
N GLY A 39 -28.24 -18.46 6.85
CA GLY A 39 -28.91 -18.63 5.55
C GLY A 39 -29.43 -17.35 4.90
N GLU A 40 -29.36 -16.22 5.56
CA GLU A 40 -29.79 -14.94 5.00
C GLU A 40 -28.84 -14.44 3.91
N SER A 41 -29.35 -14.23 2.71
CA SER A 41 -28.55 -13.82 1.57
C SER A 41 -28.92 -12.45 0.97
N ASN A 42 -30.05 -11.85 1.44
CA ASN A 42 -30.54 -10.58 0.89
C ASN A 42 -29.95 -9.39 1.67
N LEU A 43 -29.06 -8.65 0.99
CA LEU A 43 -28.40 -7.46 1.55
C LEU A 43 -29.39 -6.38 2.00
N PHE A 44 -30.49 -6.16 1.23
CA PHE A 44 -31.47 -5.11 1.53
C PHE A 44 -32.32 -5.49 2.76
N GLU A 45 -32.69 -6.76 2.90
CA GLU A 45 -33.38 -7.28 4.09
C GLU A 45 -32.53 -7.10 5.35
N LEU A 46 -31.25 -7.43 5.27
CA LEU A 46 -30.34 -7.23 6.40
C LEU A 46 -30.15 -5.76 6.78
N LYS A 47 -30.21 -4.85 5.79
CA LYS A 47 -30.23 -3.40 6.08
C LYS A 47 -31.51 -2.98 6.80
N ARG A 48 -32.67 -3.51 6.41
CA ARG A 48 -33.96 -3.22 7.04
C ARG A 48 -34.05 -3.68 8.48
N ARG A 49 -33.25 -4.67 8.91
CA ARG A 49 -33.17 -5.14 10.31
C ARG A 49 -32.37 -4.19 11.22
N LEU A 50 -31.56 -3.26 10.66
CA LEU A 50 -30.74 -2.38 11.49
C LEU A 50 -31.51 -1.43 12.42
N PRO A 51 -32.67 -0.84 12.04
CA PRO A 51 -33.50 -0.06 12.95
C PRO A 51 -33.89 -0.86 14.19
N LYS A 52 -34.45 -2.05 14.03
CA LYS A 52 -34.82 -2.94 15.14
C LYS A 52 -33.60 -3.31 16.01
N LEU A 53 -32.47 -3.64 15.39
CA LEU A 53 -31.22 -3.91 16.11
C LEU A 53 -30.75 -2.73 16.98
N LYS A 54 -31.02 -1.46 16.55
CA LYS A 54 -30.72 -0.25 17.33
C LYS A 54 -31.71 -0.01 18.46
N GLU A 55 -32.95 -0.49 18.34
CA GLU A 55 -33.93 -0.46 19.40
C GLU A 55 -33.53 -1.46 20.51
N GLU A 56 -33.15 -2.66 20.12
CA GLU A 56 -32.62 -3.69 21.02
C GLU A 56 -31.28 -3.30 21.66
N ASN A 57 -30.49 -2.50 20.96
CA ASN A 57 -29.14 -2.07 21.35
C ASN A 57 -28.96 -0.55 21.23
N PRO A 58 -29.53 0.27 22.15
CA PRO A 58 -29.56 1.75 22.02
C PRO A 58 -28.17 2.40 21.90
N TRP A 59 -27.13 1.78 22.43
CA TRP A 59 -25.75 2.27 22.35
C TRP A 59 -25.22 2.32 20.92
N LEU A 60 -25.81 1.59 19.96
CA LEU A 60 -25.47 1.67 18.53
C LEU A 60 -25.80 3.04 17.92
N ARG A 61 -26.69 3.84 18.57
CA ARG A 61 -27.05 5.20 18.13
C ARG A 61 -25.88 6.21 18.28
N LYS A 62 -24.83 5.83 19.01
CA LYS A 62 -23.56 6.59 19.08
C LYS A 62 -22.84 6.62 17.72
N ALA A 63 -23.02 5.62 16.87
CA ALA A 63 -22.43 5.58 15.55
C ALA A 63 -23.35 6.22 14.51
N TYR A 64 -22.74 6.81 13.48
CA TYR A 64 -23.45 7.33 12.34
C TYR A 64 -24.15 6.20 11.58
N SER A 65 -25.44 6.38 11.29
CA SER A 65 -26.30 5.31 10.76
C SER A 65 -25.77 4.71 9.45
N GLN A 66 -25.27 5.56 8.52
CA GLN A 66 -24.70 5.06 7.28
C GLN A 66 -23.41 4.26 7.49
N SER A 67 -22.62 4.58 8.53
CA SER A 67 -21.45 3.79 8.88
C SER A 67 -21.83 2.36 9.30
N LEU A 68 -22.94 2.20 10.06
CA LEU A 68 -23.45 0.89 10.42
C LEU A 68 -24.02 0.14 9.19
N GLN A 69 -24.73 0.84 8.32
CA GLN A 69 -25.23 0.25 7.06
C GLN A 69 -24.07 -0.21 6.16
N ASN A 70 -22.95 0.52 6.17
CA ASN A 70 -21.76 0.15 5.39
C ASN A 70 -21.15 -1.18 5.85
N GLU A 71 -21.36 -1.60 7.10
CA GLU A 71 -20.87 -2.90 7.57
C GLU A 71 -21.64 -4.08 6.94
N VAL A 72 -22.92 -3.89 6.59
CA VAL A 72 -23.67 -4.89 5.80
C VAL A 72 -23.00 -5.06 4.44
N PHE A 73 -22.76 -3.95 3.71
CA PHE A 73 -22.04 -4.02 2.44
C PHE A 73 -20.66 -4.64 2.57
N ARG A 74 -19.96 -4.37 3.68
CA ARG A 74 -18.61 -4.91 3.95
C ARG A 74 -18.60 -6.42 4.07
N VAL A 75 -19.60 -7.02 4.74
CA VAL A 75 -19.74 -8.49 4.83
C VAL A 75 -19.94 -9.07 3.43
N PHE A 76 -20.89 -8.55 2.66
CA PHE A 76 -21.16 -9.04 1.30
C PHE A 76 -19.97 -8.84 0.34
N LYS A 77 -19.27 -7.70 0.42
CA LYS A 77 -18.03 -7.48 -0.34
C LYS A 77 -16.98 -8.54 -0.02
N ASN A 78 -16.79 -8.85 1.27
CA ASN A 78 -15.84 -9.87 1.70
C ASN A 78 -16.23 -11.27 1.21
N LEU A 79 -17.53 -11.60 1.20
CA LEU A 79 -18.04 -12.87 0.65
C LEU A 79 -17.75 -12.97 -0.86
N ARG A 80 -18.00 -11.90 -1.62
CA ARG A 80 -17.67 -11.84 -3.06
C ARG A 80 -16.18 -12.07 -3.32
N VAL A 81 -15.31 -11.44 -2.51
CA VAL A 81 -13.85 -11.64 -2.60
C VAL A 81 -13.48 -13.10 -2.32
N LEU A 82 -14.05 -13.74 -1.30
CA LEU A 82 -13.81 -15.16 -1.01
C LEU A 82 -14.28 -16.06 -2.14
N SER A 83 -15.47 -15.80 -2.70
CA SER A 83 -15.99 -16.54 -3.84
C SER A 83 -15.09 -16.43 -5.08
N ALA A 84 -14.59 -15.22 -5.37
CA ALA A 84 -13.66 -15.00 -6.47
C ALA A 84 -12.33 -15.74 -6.24
N LEU A 85 -11.80 -15.72 -5.02
CA LEU A 85 -10.59 -16.47 -4.68
C LEU A 85 -10.77 -17.99 -4.83
N LYS A 86 -11.92 -18.53 -4.43
CA LYS A 86 -12.26 -19.95 -4.62
C LYS A 86 -12.32 -20.31 -6.10
N ARG A 87 -13.01 -19.50 -6.92
CA ARG A 87 -13.07 -19.71 -8.38
C ARG A 87 -11.70 -19.72 -9.04
N ASN A 88 -10.76 -18.93 -8.52
CA ASN A 88 -9.37 -18.89 -8.97
C ASN A 88 -8.50 -20.01 -8.34
N GLY A 89 -9.09 -21.09 -7.85
CA GLY A 89 -8.40 -22.27 -7.33
C GLY A 89 -7.70 -22.08 -5.98
N ARG A 90 -7.92 -20.94 -5.29
CA ARG A 90 -7.29 -20.71 -3.99
C ARG A 90 -8.06 -21.40 -2.86
N LYS A 91 -7.35 -22.14 -2.01
CA LYS A 91 -7.92 -22.67 -0.76
C LYS A 91 -8.15 -21.50 0.21
N VAL A 92 -9.41 -21.12 0.42
CA VAL A 92 -9.81 -20.07 1.35
C VAL A 92 -10.84 -20.60 2.33
N GLY A 93 -10.71 -20.16 3.59
CA GLY A 93 -11.68 -20.50 4.65
C GLY A 93 -12.95 -19.65 4.59
N ARG A 94 -13.79 -19.77 5.65
CA ARG A 94 -14.99 -18.93 5.85
C ARG A 94 -14.62 -17.57 6.42
N LEU A 95 -15.51 -16.57 6.30
CA LEU A 95 -15.40 -15.33 7.04
C LEU A 95 -15.46 -15.64 8.54
N ARG A 96 -14.62 -14.95 9.30
CA ARG A 96 -14.54 -15.12 10.76
C ARG A 96 -15.14 -13.90 11.46
N PHE A 97 -15.78 -14.13 12.61
CA PHE A 97 -16.17 -13.07 13.52
C PHE A 97 -14.95 -12.23 13.92
N LYS A 98 -15.17 -10.94 14.11
CA LYS A 98 -14.12 -10.00 14.51
C LYS A 98 -14.09 -9.87 16.03
N GLY A 99 -12.99 -10.32 16.63
CA GLY A 99 -12.74 -10.12 18.05
C GLY A 99 -12.46 -8.64 18.40
N ALA A 100 -12.53 -8.31 19.68
CA ALA A 100 -12.21 -7.00 20.20
C ALA A 100 -10.79 -6.59 19.78
N GLY A 101 -10.61 -5.35 19.36
CA GLY A 101 -9.31 -4.80 18.89
C GLY A 101 -8.84 -5.25 17.49
N TRP A 102 -9.56 -6.16 16.83
CA TRP A 102 -9.27 -6.54 15.43
C TRP A 102 -10.01 -5.67 14.41
N PHE A 103 -11.05 -4.99 14.81
CA PHE A 103 -11.78 -4.04 13.98
C PHE A 103 -11.14 -2.67 14.09
N LYS A 104 -10.70 -2.07 12.97
CA LYS A 104 -9.78 -0.92 12.99
C LYS A 104 -10.21 0.23 12.11
N SER A 105 -11.31 0.10 11.40
CA SER A 105 -11.79 1.14 10.49
C SER A 105 -13.28 1.09 10.32
N PHE A 106 -13.87 2.26 10.13
CA PHE A 106 -15.26 2.44 9.70
C PHE A 106 -15.30 3.53 8.63
N VAL A 107 -16.43 3.64 7.95
CA VAL A 107 -16.58 4.49 6.78
C VAL A 107 -17.71 5.47 6.97
N TYR A 108 -17.51 6.72 6.59
CA TYR A 108 -18.53 7.70 6.29
C TYR A 108 -18.73 7.71 4.77
N PRO A 109 -19.73 7.01 4.23
CA PRO A 109 -20.00 7.01 2.81
C PRO A 109 -20.81 8.24 2.45
N GLN A 110 -20.44 8.96 1.40
CA GLN A 110 -21.17 10.08 0.80
C GLN A 110 -21.39 11.31 1.71
N SER A 111 -21.81 11.15 2.95
CA SER A 111 -22.17 12.24 3.86
C SER A 111 -21.76 11.96 5.31
N GLY A 112 -22.09 12.89 6.22
CA GLY A 112 -21.74 12.78 7.66
C GLY A 112 -20.33 13.25 7.97
N PHE A 113 -19.64 13.86 7.02
CA PHE A 113 -18.31 14.45 7.20
C PHE A 113 -18.19 15.77 6.42
N LYS A 114 -17.36 16.69 6.95
CA LYS A 114 -16.99 17.95 6.29
C LYS A 114 -15.53 18.26 6.64
N LEU A 115 -14.79 18.80 5.69
CA LEU A 115 -13.43 19.30 5.90
C LEU A 115 -13.48 20.82 5.94
N GLU A 116 -13.13 21.41 7.06
CA GLU A 116 -13.23 22.86 7.29
C GLU A 116 -12.22 23.31 8.34
N ASN A 117 -11.54 24.42 8.07
CA ASN A 117 -10.60 25.08 9.01
C ASN A 117 -9.55 24.13 9.62
N GLY A 118 -8.94 23.25 8.81
CA GLY A 118 -7.93 22.30 9.28
C GLY A 118 -8.49 21.19 10.18
N LYS A 119 -9.81 21.03 10.23
CA LYS A 119 -10.51 19.97 10.98
C LYS A 119 -11.35 19.11 10.07
N LEU A 120 -11.37 17.82 10.34
CA LEU A 120 -12.36 16.90 9.79
C LEU A 120 -13.51 16.79 10.77
N ILE A 121 -14.64 17.37 10.40
CA ILE A 121 -15.89 17.30 11.17
C ILE A 121 -16.57 15.98 10.82
N LEU A 122 -16.82 15.15 11.81
CA LEU A 122 -17.49 13.86 11.68
C LEU A 122 -18.79 13.85 12.48
N SER A 123 -19.86 13.40 11.86
CA SER A 123 -21.14 13.19 12.55
C SER A 123 -20.96 12.29 13.77
N LYS A 124 -21.51 12.66 14.93
CA LYS A 124 -21.39 12.00 16.24
C LYS A 124 -20.02 12.12 16.93
N VAL A 125 -19.02 12.80 16.33
CA VAL A 125 -17.68 12.96 16.92
C VAL A 125 -17.30 14.43 17.05
N GLY A 126 -17.76 15.28 16.11
CA GLY A 126 -17.33 16.66 16.01
C GLY A 126 -16.05 16.86 15.21
N GLY A 127 -15.42 18.02 15.33
CA GLY A 127 -14.26 18.43 14.57
C GLY A 127 -12.95 17.89 15.12
N ILE A 128 -12.26 17.03 14.38
CA ILE A 128 -10.96 16.48 14.73
C ILE A 128 -9.88 17.18 13.92
N HIS A 129 -8.80 17.62 14.57
CA HIS A 129 -7.66 18.21 13.88
C HIS A 129 -7.04 17.20 12.89
N ILE A 130 -6.84 17.64 11.63
CA ILE A 130 -6.25 16.87 10.56
C ILE A 130 -5.02 17.56 9.97
N ARG A 131 -3.95 16.82 9.74
CA ARG A 131 -2.76 17.35 9.06
C ARG A 131 -2.86 17.10 7.57
N LEU A 132 -3.26 18.12 6.84
CA LEU A 132 -3.25 18.11 5.37
C LEU A 132 -1.83 18.49 4.91
N HIS A 133 -1.11 17.56 4.31
CA HIS A 133 0.22 17.78 3.74
C HIS A 133 0.19 17.94 2.21
N ARG A 134 -0.98 17.85 1.63
CA ARG A 134 -1.27 18.08 0.21
C ARG A 134 -2.75 18.37 0.04
N GLU A 135 -3.08 19.03 -1.05
CA GLU A 135 -4.46 19.29 -1.44
C GLU A 135 -5.18 18.00 -1.88
N ILE A 136 -6.50 17.97 -1.68
CA ILE A 136 -7.38 16.89 -2.16
C ILE A 136 -8.00 17.39 -3.46
N VAL A 137 -7.51 16.86 -4.58
CA VAL A 137 -8.03 17.21 -5.91
C VAL A 137 -9.06 16.16 -6.33
N GLY A 138 -10.25 16.63 -6.76
CA GLY A 138 -11.33 15.78 -7.20
C GLY A 138 -12.51 15.69 -6.22
N ARG A 139 -13.52 14.90 -6.57
CA ARG A 139 -14.76 14.74 -5.79
C ARG A 139 -14.60 13.69 -4.71
N VAL A 140 -14.73 14.09 -3.44
CA VAL A 140 -14.70 13.15 -2.30
C VAL A 140 -16.00 12.34 -2.27
N LYS A 141 -15.89 11.02 -2.36
CA LYS A 141 -17.00 10.05 -2.29
C LYS A 141 -17.24 9.48 -0.90
N GLY A 142 -16.24 9.53 -0.02
CA GLY A 142 -16.34 9.03 1.34
C GLY A 142 -15.04 9.12 2.08
N VAL A 143 -15.11 8.92 3.40
CA VAL A 143 -13.97 8.96 4.30
C VAL A 143 -13.91 7.68 5.13
N ILE A 144 -12.77 6.99 5.07
CA ILE A 144 -12.47 5.86 5.95
C ILE A 144 -11.69 6.41 7.15
N VAL A 145 -12.24 6.26 8.35
CA VAL A 145 -11.53 6.54 9.60
C VAL A 145 -10.87 5.26 10.07
N LYS A 146 -9.54 5.28 10.27
CA LYS A 146 -8.75 4.10 10.57
C LYS A 146 -7.83 4.32 11.75
N ARG A 147 -7.84 3.38 12.72
CA ARG A 147 -6.85 3.29 13.79
C ARG A 147 -5.76 2.28 13.43
N GLU A 148 -4.51 2.71 13.44
CA GLU A 148 -3.38 1.82 13.24
C GLU A 148 -2.99 1.08 14.53
N ARG A 149 -2.21 0.00 14.40
CA ARG A 149 -1.69 -0.75 15.56
C ARG A 149 -0.80 0.09 16.49
N SER A 150 -0.23 1.16 15.99
CA SER A 150 0.56 2.14 16.75
C SER A 150 -0.29 3.07 17.64
N GLY A 151 -1.62 2.98 17.54
CA GLY A 151 -2.58 3.87 18.19
C GLY A 151 -2.89 5.13 17.40
N LYS A 152 -2.21 5.38 16.29
CA LYS A 152 -2.45 6.56 15.46
C LYS A 152 -3.74 6.43 14.65
N TRP A 153 -4.44 7.58 14.48
CA TRP A 153 -5.65 7.69 13.68
C TRP A 153 -5.38 8.35 12.33
N PHE A 154 -6.08 7.89 11.32
CA PHE A 154 -5.98 8.43 9.97
C PHE A 154 -7.37 8.58 9.34
N ALA A 155 -7.54 9.64 8.56
CA ALA A 155 -8.60 9.76 7.57
C ALA A 155 -8.06 9.38 6.19
N ILE A 156 -8.82 8.55 5.48
CA ILE A 156 -8.51 8.16 4.12
C ILE A 156 -9.68 8.58 3.25
N PHE A 157 -9.48 9.65 2.49
CA PHE A 157 -10.49 10.16 1.57
C PHE A 157 -10.49 9.32 0.30
N GLN A 158 -11.65 8.83 -0.08
CA GLN A 158 -11.88 8.16 -1.35
C GLN A 158 -12.31 9.23 -2.35
N VAL A 159 -11.49 9.49 -3.34
CA VAL A 159 -11.68 10.61 -4.28
C VAL A 159 -11.82 10.07 -5.68
N GLU A 160 -12.86 10.54 -6.35
CA GLU A 160 -13.05 10.37 -7.79
C GLU A 160 -12.43 11.60 -8.45
N ASP A 161 -11.45 11.39 -9.28
CA ASP A 161 -10.80 12.42 -10.06
C ASP A 161 -10.59 11.94 -11.49
N GLU A 162 -10.45 12.87 -12.39
CA GLU A 162 -10.05 12.64 -13.77
C GLU A 162 -8.56 12.94 -13.87
N PRO A 163 -7.71 11.92 -14.11
CA PRO A 163 -6.28 12.14 -14.19
C PRO A 163 -5.91 12.91 -15.46
N GLU A 164 -5.15 13.96 -15.30
CA GLU A 164 -4.55 14.68 -16.43
C GLU A 164 -3.25 13.98 -16.84
N PRO A 165 -3.11 13.55 -18.11
CA PRO A 165 -1.87 12.97 -18.61
C PRO A 165 -0.73 13.98 -18.55
N LEU A 166 0.45 13.52 -18.15
CA LEU A 166 1.67 14.35 -18.22
C LEU A 166 2.11 14.55 -19.69
N PRO A 167 2.78 15.65 -20.02
CA PRO A 167 3.34 15.89 -21.35
C PRO A 167 4.21 14.72 -21.82
N ARG A 168 4.15 14.39 -23.11
CA ARG A 168 4.96 13.29 -23.67
C ARG A 168 6.45 13.66 -23.64
N THR A 169 7.29 12.77 -23.12
CA THR A 169 8.75 12.98 -23.05
C THR A 169 9.48 12.32 -24.22
N GLY A 170 8.84 11.37 -24.92
CA GLY A 170 9.49 10.54 -25.93
C GLY A 170 10.53 9.55 -25.40
N ARG A 171 10.97 9.71 -24.13
CA ARG A 171 12.03 8.87 -23.53
C ARG A 171 11.48 7.50 -23.11
N VAL A 172 12.33 6.50 -23.28
CA VAL A 172 12.04 5.09 -22.95
C VAL A 172 13.12 4.56 -22.02
N ILE A 173 12.77 3.62 -21.14
CA ILE A 173 13.72 3.04 -20.19
C ILE A 173 13.40 1.57 -19.91
N GLY A 174 14.44 0.75 -19.77
CA GLY A 174 14.36 -0.62 -19.24
C GLY A 174 14.86 -0.65 -17.81
N ILE A 175 14.19 -1.42 -16.95
CA ILE A 175 14.52 -1.54 -15.54
C ILE A 175 14.64 -3.01 -15.17
N ASP A 176 15.82 -3.41 -14.70
CA ASP A 176 16.06 -4.67 -14.00
C ASP A 176 16.06 -4.44 -12.49
N VAL A 177 15.34 -5.28 -11.72
CA VAL A 177 15.30 -5.18 -10.26
C VAL A 177 16.12 -6.29 -9.61
N GLY A 178 17.05 -5.90 -8.74
CA GLY A 178 18.05 -6.79 -8.16
C GLY A 178 18.11 -6.78 -6.63
N VAL A 179 18.81 -7.75 -6.06
CA VAL A 179 19.07 -7.84 -4.61
C VAL A 179 20.30 -7.01 -4.22
N LYS A 180 21.33 -6.97 -5.07
CA LYS A 180 22.57 -6.20 -4.85
C LYS A 180 22.24 -4.71 -4.95
N HIS A 181 21.79 -4.28 -6.11
CA HIS A 181 21.18 -2.98 -6.34
C HIS A 181 19.67 -3.14 -6.31
N PHE A 182 18.93 -2.12 -5.86
CA PHE A 182 17.47 -2.16 -5.86
C PHE A 182 16.94 -2.27 -7.30
N LEU A 183 17.56 -1.53 -8.20
CA LEU A 183 17.38 -1.63 -9.64
C LEU A 183 18.63 -1.12 -10.39
N THR A 184 18.78 -1.63 -11.60
CA THR A 184 19.69 -1.08 -12.63
C THR A 184 18.84 -0.69 -13.83
N ASP A 185 19.08 0.47 -14.42
CA ASP A 185 18.35 0.90 -15.61
C ASP A 185 19.22 0.89 -16.87
N SER A 186 18.58 0.98 -18.03
CA SER A 186 19.24 0.95 -19.34
C SER A 186 20.02 2.24 -19.67
N GLU A 187 19.97 3.27 -18.85
CA GLU A 187 20.85 4.45 -18.92
C GLU A 187 22.12 4.30 -18.07
N GLY A 188 22.27 3.18 -17.34
CA GLY A 188 23.46 2.85 -16.57
C GLY A 188 23.41 3.29 -15.09
N TRP A 189 22.27 3.67 -14.59
CA TRP A 189 22.12 4.03 -13.18
C TRP A 189 21.81 2.78 -12.33
N GLN A 190 22.60 2.58 -11.29
CA GLN A 190 22.46 1.51 -10.31
C GLN A 190 22.00 2.09 -8.98
N ILE A 191 20.72 1.92 -8.64
CA ILE A 191 20.16 2.43 -7.39
C ILE A 191 20.44 1.41 -6.27
N GLU A 192 21.15 1.85 -5.23
CA GLU A 192 21.46 0.99 -4.08
C GLU A 192 20.20 0.47 -3.38
N ASN A 193 20.29 -0.77 -2.89
CA ASN A 193 19.22 -1.34 -2.07
C ASN A 193 19.27 -0.72 -0.66
N PRO A 194 18.23 -0.02 -0.19
CA PRO A 194 18.24 0.65 1.11
C PRO A 194 18.26 -0.29 2.32
N ARG A 195 17.92 -1.57 2.15
CA ARG A 195 17.95 -2.63 3.17
C ARG A 195 17.34 -2.19 4.50
N PHE A 196 16.18 -1.54 4.45
CA PHE A 196 15.54 -0.96 5.63
C PHE A 196 15.25 -1.96 6.75
N TYR A 197 14.89 -3.20 6.38
CA TYR A 197 14.63 -4.26 7.36
C TYR A 197 15.93 -4.70 8.04
N GLU A 198 17.00 -4.94 7.29
CA GLU A 198 18.30 -5.33 7.84
C GLU A 198 18.81 -4.31 8.86
N ARG A 199 18.67 -3.00 8.55
CA ARG A 199 19.05 -1.91 9.46
C ARG A 199 18.19 -1.82 10.73
N THR A 200 16.99 -2.39 10.72
CA THR A 200 16.03 -2.26 11.84
C THR A 200 15.73 -3.57 12.56
N ILE A 201 16.17 -4.73 12.02
CA ILE A 201 15.82 -6.06 12.50
C ILE A 201 16.17 -6.26 13.98
N GLU A 202 17.36 -5.85 14.41
CA GLU A 202 17.82 -5.97 15.79
C GLU A 202 16.89 -5.26 16.78
N ARG A 203 16.44 -4.05 16.43
CA ARG A 203 15.49 -3.29 17.25
C ARG A 203 14.12 -3.97 17.29
N ILE A 204 13.66 -4.51 16.16
CA ILE A 204 12.38 -5.23 16.06
C ILE A 204 12.45 -6.50 16.91
N ARG A 205 13.50 -7.32 16.76
CA ARG A 205 13.72 -8.56 17.53
C ARG A 205 13.73 -8.30 19.04
N ARG A 206 14.47 -7.26 19.49
CA ARG A 206 14.49 -6.86 20.91
C ARG A 206 13.10 -6.49 21.43
N ARG A 207 12.30 -5.77 20.65
CA ARG A 207 10.92 -5.39 21.01
C ARG A 207 9.97 -6.59 21.00
N GLN A 208 10.14 -7.54 20.06
CA GLN A 208 9.38 -8.80 20.04
C GLN A 208 9.68 -9.63 21.30
N LYS A 209 10.97 -9.80 21.64
CA LYS A 209 11.38 -10.50 22.87
C LYS A 209 10.83 -9.85 24.14
N LYS A 210 10.80 -8.49 24.21
CA LYS A 210 10.17 -7.77 25.32
C LYS A 210 8.65 -8.00 25.37
N LEU A 211 7.97 -8.05 24.23
CA LEU A 211 6.54 -8.31 24.14
C LEU A 211 6.18 -9.73 24.57
N SER A 212 6.95 -10.75 24.13
CA SER A 212 6.69 -12.16 24.46
C SER A 212 6.79 -12.44 25.95
N LYS A 213 7.67 -11.73 26.68
CA LYS A 213 7.84 -11.85 28.13
C LYS A 213 6.74 -11.18 28.98
N LYS A 214 5.76 -10.48 28.34
CA LYS A 214 4.70 -9.80 29.09
C LYS A 214 3.43 -10.64 29.12
N GLU A 215 2.78 -10.66 30.26
CA GLU A 215 1.52 -11.36 30.51
C GLU A 215 0.42 -10.93 29.53
N LYS A 216 -0.32 -11.92 28.98
CA LYS A 216 -1.42 -11.67 28.04
C LYS A 216 -2.55 -10.90 28.78
N GLY A 217 -3.05 -9.83 28.13
CA GLY A 217 -4.10 -8.97 28.71
C GLY A 217 -3.58 -7.82 29.55
N SER A 218 -2.32 -7.83 30.03
CA SER A 218 -1.79 -6.77 30.89
C SER A 218 -1.60 -5.42 30.14
N LYS A 219 -1.76 -4.30 30.87
CA LYS A 219 -1.48 -2.94 30.36
C LYS A 219 -0.03 -2.81 29.88
N ASN A 220 0.91 -3.51 30.53
CA ASN A 220 2.32 -3.51 30.14
C ASN A 220 2.57 -4.22 28.81
N ARG A 221 1.83 -5.32 28.54
CA ARG A 221 1.86 -6.00 27.24
C ARG A 221 1.31 -5.08 26.14
N GLU A 222 0.23 -4.36 26.39
CA GLU A 222 -0.32 -3.42 25.43
C GLU A 222 0.66 -2.29 25.11
N LYS A 223 1.32 -1.70 26.13
CA LYS A 223 2.41 -0.71 25.91
C LYS A 223 3.56 -1.28 25.06
N ALA A 224 3.97 -2.52 25.32
CA ALA A 224 5.01 -3.20 24.54
C ALA A 224 4.56 -3.46 23.09
N ARG A 225 3.31 -3.87 22.88
CA ARG A 225 2.69 -4.08 21.58
C ARG A 225 2.68 -2.80 20.74
N VAL A 226 2.32 -1.67 21.35
CA VAL A 226 2.32 -0.35 20.67
C VAL A 226 3.75 0.07 20.31
N LYS A 227 4.73 -0.15 21.19
CA LYS A 227 6.15 0.14 20.89
C LYS A 227 6.68 -0.69 19.71
N LEU A 228 6.30 -1.97 19.63
CA LEU A 228 6.64 -2.82 18.50
C LEU A 228 5.94 -2.35 17.22
N ALA A 229 4.64 -2.04 17.28
CA ALA A 229 3.88 -1.53 16.15
C ALA A 229 4.45 -0.23 15.57
N LYS A 230 4.91 0.69 16.42
CA LYS A 230 5.60 1.93 15.99
C LYS A 230 6.91 1.65 15.26
N ALA A 231 7.65 0.58 15.64
CA ALA A 231 8.88 0.21 14.93
C ALA A 231 8.59 -0.32 13.52
N TYR A 232 7.60 -1.20 13.39
CA TYR A 232 7.15 -1.65 12.08
C TYR A 232 6.56 -0.53 11.21
N GLU A 233 5.80 0.39 11.82
CA GLU A 233 5.26 1.56 11.10
C GLU A 233 6.39 2.42 10.52
N LYS A 234 7.46 2.67 11.30
CA LYS A 234 8.62 3.41 10.79
C LYS A 234 9.26 2.71 9.60
N LEU A 235 9.50 1.40 9.70
CA LEU A 235 10.06 0.60 8.62
C LEU A 235 9.21 0.68 7.34
N VAL A 236 7.89 0.51 7.47
CA VAL A 236 6.95 0.58 6.33
C VAL A 236 6.96 1.97 5.72
N ASN A 237 6.94 3.03 6.55
CA ASN A 237 6.92 4.41 6.04
C ASN A 237 8.21 4.77 5.28
N GLN A 238 9.39 4.37 5.79
CA GLN A 238 10.66 4.60 5.11
C GLN A 238 10.70 3.90 3.75
N ARG A 239 10.25 2.65 3.70
CA ARG A 239 10.16 1.87 2.47
C ARG A 239 9.18 2.51 1.48
N ASP A 240 8.00 2.91 1.96
CA ASP A 240 6.98 3.53 1.12
C ASP A 240 7.44 4.88 0.55
N ASP A 241 8.13 5.69 1.33
CA ASP A 241 8.68 6.97 0.89
C ASP A 241 9.67 6.77 -0.26
N PHE A 242 10.66 5.88 -0.07
CA PHE A 242 11.62 5.51 -1.11
C PHE A 242 10.93 5.03 -2.41
N LEU A 243 10.01 4.06 -2.29
CA LEU A 243 9.33 3.51 -3.46
C LEU A 243 8.44 4.55 -4.17
N HIS A 244 7.79 5.44 -3.40
CA HIS A 244 6.97 6.51 -3.96
C HIS A 244 7.81 7.52 -4.73
N LYS A 245 8.95 7.94 -4.20
CA LYS A 245 9.87 8.88 -4.83
C LYS A 245 10.47 8.28 -6.10
N LEU A 246 11.05 7.10 -5.99
CA LEU A 246 11.67 6.42 -7.11
C LEU A 246 10.67 6.15 -8.27
N SER A 247 9.48 5.60 -7.94
CA SER A 247 8.47 5.38 -8.97
C SER A 247 7.92 6.68 -9.57
N ARG A 248 7.88 7.79 -8.81
CA ARG A 248 7.45 9.10 -9.34
C ARG A 248 8.50 9.65 -10.31
N PHE A 249 9.78 9.51 -9.97
CA PHE A 249 10.87 9.93 -10.86
C PHE A 249 10.74 9.27 -12.24
N TYR A 250 10.63 7.94 -12.31
CA TYR A 250 10.51 7.23 -13.59
C TYR A 250 9.25 7.64 -14.39
N ILE A 251 8.13 7.81 -13.71
CA ILE A 251 6.87 8.25 -14.35
C ILE A 251 6.98 9.68 -14.91
N ASN A 252 7.68 10.56 -14.22
CA ASN A 252 7.81 11.94 -14.69
C ASN A 252 8.74 12.04 -15.93
N ASN A 253 9.79 11.22 -15.98
CA ASN A 253 10.86 11.37 -16.97
C ASN A 253 10.69 10.47 -18.19
N TYR A 254 9.98 9.34 -18.11
CA TYR A 254 9.90 8.37 -19.20
C TYR A 254 8.47 8.13 -19.66
N HIS A 255 8.30 8.04 -20.98
CA HIS A 255 7.01 7.75 -21.60
C HIS A 255 6.68 6.27 -21.59
N LEU A 256 7.71 5.41 -21.81
CA LEU A 256 7.59 3.97 -21.74
C LEU A 256 8.64 3.42 -20.76
N ILE A 257 8.19 2.54 -19.88
CA ILE A 257 9.01 1.86 -18.87
C ILE A 257 8.83 0.37 -19.06
N ALA A 258 9.88 -0.32 -19.49
CA ALA A 258 9.89 -1.78 -19.61
C ALA A 258 10.41 -2.41 -18.32
N VAL A 259 9.74 -3.43 -17.83
CA VAL A 259 10.10 -4.18 -16.60
C VAL A 259 9.89 -5.66 -16.80
N GLU A 260 10.59 -6.49 -16.03
CA GLU A 260 10.33 -7.93 -16.04
C GLU A 260 9.02 -8.31 -15.35
N ARG A 261 8.32 -9.30 -15.91
CA ARG A 261 7.20 -9.98 -15.26
C ARG A 261 7.71 -10.97 -14.22
N LEU A 262 7.89 -10.52 -12.98
CA LEU A 262 8.44 -11.34 -11.91
C LEU A 262 7.38 -12.17 -11.18
N ASN A 263 7.65 -13.47 -11.02
CA ASN A 263 6.90 -14.33 -10.10
C ASN A 263 7.39 -14.15 -8.65
N ILE A 264 7.12 -12.98 -8.06
CA ILE A 264 7.59 -12.64 -6.71
C ILE A 264 7.11 -13.66 -5.66
N SER A 265 5.90 -14.20 -5.80
CA SER A 265 5.38 -15.22 -4.87
C SER A 265 6.16 -16.52 -4.91
N GLY A 266 6.64 -16.93 -6.08
CA GLY A 266 7.55 -18.06 -6.25
C GLY A 266 8.93 -17.76 -5.68
N MET A 267 9.49 -16.59 -6.02
CA MET A 267 10.83 -16.18 -5.57
C MET A 267 10.95 -16.06 -4.04
N VAL A 268 9.92 -15.60 -3.35
CA VAL A 268 9.88 -15.47 -1.87
C VAL A 268 9.94 -16.83 -1.17
N ARG A 269 9.60 -17.94 -1.84
CA ARG A 269 9.74 -19.29 -1.28
C ARG A 269 11.19 -19.76 -1.16
N ASN A 270 12.11 -19.10 -1.85
CA ASN A 270 13.53 -19.36 -1.70
C ASN A 270 14.00 -18.91 -0.31
N HIS A 271 14.45 -19.86 0.52
CA HIS A 271 14.85 -19.61 1.92
C HIS A 271 16.03 -18.63 2.06
N HIS A 272 16.92 -18.57 1.07
CA HIS A 272 18.12 -17.69 1.09
C HIS A 272 17.80 -16.25 0.64
N LEU A 273 16.89 -16.07 -0.31
CA LEU A 273 16.60 -14.77 -0.92
C LEU A 273 15.26 -14.17 -0.49
N GLY A 274 14.30 -14.98 -0.02
CA GLY A 274 12.94 -14.56 0.27
C GLY A 274 12.86 -13.35 1.21
N GLY A 275 13.70 -13.32 2.25
CA GLY A 275 13.77 -12.18 3.18
C GLY A 275 14.24 -10.89 2.53
N LYS A 276 15.24 -10.96 1.64
CA LYS A 276 15.77 -9.81 0.89
C LYS A 276 14.77 -9.28 -0.13
N ILE A 277 14.09 -10.18 -0.84
CA ILE A 277 13.02 -9.84 -1.81
C ILE A 277 11.84 -9.15 -1.12
N LEU A 278 11.42 -9.65 0.06
CA LEU A 278 10.37 -9.02 0.86
C LEU A 278 10.80 -7.65 1.39
N ASP A 279 12.08 -7.48 1.74
CA ASP A 279 12.60 -6.18 2.17
C ASP A 279 12.62 -5.17 1.03
N ALA A 280 13.14 -5.54 -0.13
CA ALA A 280 13.14 -4.70 -1.33
C ALA A 280 11.73 -4.32 -1.77
N SER A 281 10.74 -5.21 -1.58
CA SER A 281 9.32 -4.95 -1.91
C SER A 281 9.08 -4.63 -3.40
N TRP A 282 9.76 -5.31 -4.32
CA TRP A 282 9.64 -5.12 -5.77
C TRP A 282 8.20 -5.14 -6.27
N GLY A 283 7.37 -6.09 -5.81
CA GLY A 283 5.96 -6.13 -6.19
C GLY A 283 5.15 -4.91 -5.77
N LYS A 284 5.60 -4.15 -4.76
CA LYS A 284 4.98 -2.88 -4.41
C LYS A 284 5.47 -1.78 -5.34
N PHE A 285 6.75 -1.77 -5.68
CA PHE A 285 7.34 -0.83 -6.64
C PHE A 285 6.67 -0.96 -8.02
N LEU A 286 6.61 -2.17 -8.58
CA LEU A 286 5.98 -2.43 -9.88
C LEU A 286 4.50 -2.00 -9.90
N ARG A 287 3.73 -2.32 -8.84
CA ARG A 287 2.36 -1.80 -8.72
C ARG A 287 2.28 -0.28 -8.65
N MET A 288 3.26 0.37 -7.99
CA MET A 288 3.32 1.84 -7.95
C MET A 288 3.63 2.43 -9.32
N LEU A 289 4.52 1.82 -10.10
CA LEU A 289 4.76 2.20 -11.48
C LEU A 289 3.48 2.06 -12.32
N SER A 290 2.82 0.90 -12.29
CA SER A 290 1.63 0.62 -13.10
C SER A 290 0.50 1.63 -12.85
N TYR A 291 0.05 1.81 -11.60
CA TYR A 291 -1.08 2.73 -11.36
C TYR A 291 -0.72 4.21 -11.57
N LYS A 292 0.55 4.59 -11.34
CA LYS A 292 1.00 5.96 -11.62
C LYS A 292 1.14 6.22 -13.11
N ALA A 293 1.61 5.21 -13.87
CA ALA A 293 1.70 5.27 -15.32
C ALA A 293 0.34 5.46 -15.96
N GLU A 294 -0.65 4.62 -15.59
CA GLU A 294 -2.03 4.72 -16.06
C GLU A 294 -2.58 6.15 -15.88
N ARG A 295 -2.34 6.74 -14.70
CA ARG A 295 -2.80 8.09 -14.39
C ARG A 295 -2.05 9.20 -15.13
N ALA A 296 -0.78 8.97 -15.44
CA ALA A 296 0.09 9.95 -16.09
C ALA A 296 0.10 9.83 -17.62
N GLY A 297 -0.71 8.95 -18.20
CA GLY A 297 -0.66 8.65 -19.64
C GLY A 297 0.66 8.03 -20.07
N ARG A 298 1.34 7.26 -19.20
CA ARG A 298 2.57 6.53 -19.46
C ARG A 298 2.29 5.05 -19.70
N ARG A 299 3.22 4.37 -20.33
CA ARG A 299 3.13 2.93 -20.57
C ARG A 299 4.15 2.19 -19.69
N VAL A 300 3.69 1.19 -18.96
CA VAL A 300 4.54 0.17 -18.34
C VAL A 300 4.32 -1.12 -19.09
N VAL A 301 5.40 -1.69 -19.62
CA VAL A 301 5.38 -2.94 -20.39
C VAL A 301 6.09 -4.01 -19.60
N GLU A 302 5.37 -5.09 -19.28
CA GLU A 302 5.95 -6.26 -18.62
C GLU A 302 6.44 -7.24 -19.66
N VAL A 303 7.74 -7.56 -19.65
CA VAL A 303 8.37 -8.51 -20.57
C VAL A 303 8.62 -9.86 -19.90
N ASN A 304 8.80 -10.92 -20.71
CA ASN A 304 9.14 -12.24 -20.20
C ASN A 304 10.58 -12.23 -19.68
N PRO A 305 10.84 -12.70 -18.44
CA PRO A 305 12.18 -12.70 -17.85
C PRO A 305 13.12 -13.76 -18.44
N ARG A 306 12.62 -14.64 -19.33
CA ARG A 306 13.44 -15.72 -19.89
C ARG A 306 14.52 -15.18 -20.82
N GLY A 307 15.80 -15.41 -20.45
CA GLY A 307 16.96 -15.06 -21.27
C GLY A 307 17.55 -13.67 -21.02
N THR A 308 16.87 -12.79 -20.30
CA THR A 308 17.33 -11.39 -20.09
C THR A 308 18.70 -11.28 -19.43
N SER A 309 19.08 -12.20 -18.54
CA SER A 309 20.34 -12.20 -17.79
C SER A 309 21.35 -13.26 -18.26
N GLN A 310 21.11 -13.92 -19.42
CA GLN A 310 21.99 -14.96 -19.97
C GLN A 310 22.94 -14.38 -21.03
N ASN A 311 24.05 -15.07 -21.33
CA ASN A 311 24.98 -14.71 -22.39
C ASN A 311 25.41 -13.23 -22.37
N VAL A 312 25.92 -12.78 -21.22
CA VAL A 312 26.42 -11.40 -21.06
C VAL A 312 27.75 -11.28 -21.82
N PRO A 313 27.90 -10.27 -22.69
CA PRO A 313 29.15 -10.04 -23.40
C PRO A 313 30.29 -9.68 -22.42
N ASP A 314 31.51 -10.06 -22.76
CA ASP A 314 32.69 -9.74 -21.96
C ASP A 314 32.83 -8.23 -21.74
N GLY A 315 33.17 -7.86 -20.51
CA GLY A 315 33.35 -6.47 -20.10
C GLY A 315 32.06 -5.72 -19.73
N PHE A 316 30.87 -6.34 -19.89
CA PHE A 316 29.61 -5.70 -19.53
C PHE A 316 29.09 -6.16 -18.15
N ASP A 317 28.45 -5.24 -17.43
CA ASP A 317 27.70 -5.58 -16.20
C ASP A 317 26.42 -6.34 -16.58
N ARG A 318 26.17 -7.46 -15.86
CA ARG A 318 25.03 -8.33 -16.14
C ARG A 318 23.69 -7.63 -15.96
N ASP A 319 23.55 -6.85 -14.90
CA ASP A 319 22.28 -6.21 -14.54
C ASP A 319 21.99 -5.04 -15.53
N TYR A 320 23.03 -4.38 -16.03
CA TYR A 320 22.92 -3.39 -17.12
C TYR A 320 22.46 -4.03 -18.43
N VAL A 321 23.11 -5.12 -18.84
CA VAL A 321 22.72 -5.87 -20.05
C VAL A 321 21.27 -6.34 -19.96
N ALA A 322 20.85 -6.84 -18.78
CA ALA A 322 19.48 -7.23 -18.54
C ALA A 322 18.51 -6.06 -18.72
N ALA A 323 18.82 -4.88 -18.17
CA ALA A 323 18.00 -3.68 -18.34
C ALA A 323 17.87 -3.23 -19.80
N CYS A 324 18.96 -3.30 -20.58
CA CYS A 324 18.94 -3.00 -22.02
C CYS A 324 18.08 -4.00 -22.81
N ARG A 325 18.20 -5.30 -22.53
CA ARG A 325 17.37 -6.35 -23.15
C ARG A 325 15.89 -6.22 -22.78
N ILE A 326 15.60 -5.90 -21.54
CA ILE A 326 14.24 -5.61 -21.06
C ILE A 326 13.65 -4.44 -21.86
N LEU A 327 14.43 -3.39 -22.12
CA LEU A 327 14.00 -2.28 -22.95
C LEU A 327 13.70 -2.71 -24.38
N SER A 328 14.62 -3.45 -25.01
CA SER A 328 14.45 -3.93 -26.38
C SER A 328 13.19 -4.77 -26.57
N LEU A 329 12.99 -5.75 -25.67
CA LEU A 329 11.77 -6.57 -25.65
C LEU A 329 10.51 -5.72 -25.40
N GLY A 330 10.60 -4.72 -24.55
CA GLY A 330 9.49 -3.80 -24.28
C GLY A 330 9.11 -2.91 -25.47
N LEU A 331 10.04 -2.68 -26.37
CA LEU A 331 9.84 -1.96 -27.62
C LEU A 331 9.42 -2.90 -28.78
N GLY A 332 9.31 -4.21 -28.55
CA GLY A 332 8.99 -5.22 -29.57
C GLY A 332 10.13 -5.44 -30.58
N ARG A 333 11.37 -5.10 -30.21
CA ARG A 333 12.55 -5.32 -31.05
C ARG A 333 13.17 -6.68 -30.71
N PRO A 334 13.88 -7.32 -31.67
CA PRO A 334 14.71 -8.47 -31.36
C PRO A 334 15.78 -8.12 -30.33
N GLU A 335 16.38 -9.12 -29.73
CA GLU A 335 17.41 -8.95 -28.70
C GLU A 335 18.55 -8.05 -29.21
N LEU A 336 18.93 -7.03 -28.40
CA LEU A 336 20.04 -6.15 -28.73
C LEU A 336 21.36 -6.94 -28.83
N THR A 337 22.05 -6.77 -29.93
CA THR A 337 23.42 -7.28 -30.10
C THR A 337 24.42 -6.46 -29.30
N PRO A 338 25.60 -7.00 -28.92
CA PRO A 338 26.64 -6.23 -28.24
C PRO A 338 27.06 -4.97 -29.00
N VAL A 339 27.03 -5.01 -30.32
CA VAL A 339 27.36 -3.85 -31.20
C VAL A 339 26.33 -2.73 -31.03
N GLU A 340 25.04 -3.06 -30.91
CA GLU A 340 23.95 -2.09 -30.69
C GLU A 340 23.97 -1.48 -29.29
N MET A 341 24.54 -2.17 -28.32
CA MET A 341 24.69 -1.65 -26.95
C MET A 341 25.80 -0.61 -26.83
N GLY A 342 26.69 -0.51 -27.85
CA GLY A 342 27.86 0.33 -27.78
C GLY A 342 28.94 -0.18 -26.81
N PRO A 343 29.98 0.60 -26.53
CA PRO A 343 31.04 0.21 -25.60
C PRO A 343 30.48 0.11 -24.18
N PRO A 344 31.13 -0.71 -23.32
CA PRO A 344 30.77 -0.79 -21.91
C PRO A 344 30.75 0.60 -21.27
N ARG A 345 29.60 0.94 -20.64
CA ARG A 345 29.45 2.23 -19.94
C ARG A 345 29.94 2.09 -18.51
N GLU A 346 30.58 3.12 -18.00
CA GLU A 346 30.80 3.25 -16.57
C GLU A 346 29.46 3.40 -15.87
N LEU A 347 29.15 2.47 -14.97
CA LEU A 347 27.88 2.47 -14.25
C LEU A 347 27.96 3.40 -13.06
N VAL A 348 26.94 4.22 -12.89
CA VAL A 348 26.87 5.17 -11.79
C VAL A 348 26.04 4.59 -10.65
N SER A 349 26.71 4.25 -9.54
CA SER A 349 26.06 3.81 -8.32
C SER A 349 25.45 5.00 -7.57
N VAL A 350 24.16 4.92 -7.26
CA VAL A 350 23.43 5.97 -6.58
C VAL A 350 22.97 5.49 -5.21
N PRO A 351 23.43 6.13 -4.12
CA PRO A 351 22.98 5.81 -2.78
C PRO A 351 21.46 5.92 -2.64
N ALA A 352 20.85 4.98 -1.95
CA ALA A 352 19.40 5.03 -1.68
C ALA A 352 18.99 6.30 -0.89
N SER A 353 19.90 6.91 -0.13
CA SER A 353 19.71 8.20 0.56
C SER A 353 19.45 9.33 -0.43
N THR A 354 20.14 9.38 -1.56
CA THR A 354 19.93 10.39 -2.61
C THR A 354 18.49 10.39 -3.09
N VAL A 355 17.91 9.20 -3.38
CA VAL A 355 16.50 9.08 -3.75
C VAL A 355 15.57 9.57 -2.64
N VAL A 356 15.92 9.32 -1.38
CA VAL A 356 15.10 9.74 -0.22
C VAL A 356 15.19 11.25 0.00
N GLU A 357 16.33 11.86 -0.22
CA GLU A 357 16.57 13.29 0.02
C GLU A 357 16.08 14.14 -1.15
N SER A 358 16.54 13.86 -2.37
CA SER A 358 16.23 14.64 -3.56
C SER A 358 14.98 14.19 -4.31
N GLY A 359 14.52 12.96 -4.09
CA GLY A 359 13.45 12.35 -4.88
C GLY A 359 13.86 11.92 -6.27
N SER A 360 15.15 12.07 -6.63
CA SER A 360 15.72 11.67 -7.91
C SER A 360 16.84 10.63 -7.70
N PRO A 361 16.95 9.61 -8.55
CA PRO A 361 18.12 8.74 -8.61
C PRO A 361 19.31 9.42 -9.30
N HIS A 362 19.10 10.53 -10.04
CA HIS A 362 20.14 11.24 -10.74
C HIS A 362 20.65 12.40 -9.89
N PRO A 363 21.91 12.38 -9.39
CA PRO A 363 22.43 13.39 -8.49
C PRO A 363 22.58 14.77 -9.12
N PHE A 364 22.53 14.88 -10.47
CA PHE A 364 22.77 16.12 -11.21
C PHE A 364 21.51 16.76 -11.81
N THR A 365 20.31 16.25 -11.55
CA THR A 365 19.07 16.89 -11.98
C THR A 365 18.48 17.74 -10.84
N VAL A 366 19.24 18.71 -10.35
CA VAL A 366 18.73 19.87 -9.62
C VAL A 366 18.92 21.06 -10.56
N GLY A 367 17.89 21.35 -11.32
CA GLY A 367 17.78 22.51 -12.15
C GLY A 367 16.33 22.88 -12.29
#